data_25f9fe669e75114a9e50e6c509b40917
#
_entry.id   25f9fe669e75114a9e50e6c509b40917
#
_cell.length_a   1.000
_cell.length_b   1.000
_cell.length_c   1.000
_cell.angle_alpha   90.00
_cell.angle_beta   90.00
_cell.angle_gamma   90.00
#
_symmetry.space_group_name_H-M   'P 1'
#
loop_
_entity.id
_entity.type
_entity.pdbx_description
1 polymer ?
#
loop_
_entity_poly.entity_id
_entity_poly.type
_entity_poly.pdbx_seq_one_letter_code
_entity_poly.pdbx_strand_id
1 'polypeptide(L)'
;MIRFARVAAALFVGLVGVSTSALAHHSFDAEFDSNKPITITGVVTKLDWVNPHAYVYLDAKTASGEVKRYKVEMGPPYALVRGGWKRDTLKIGDTVTVEGAAAAKDGSDYAGSMPTTQMRLASGQKLTMR
;
A
#
# COMPACT_ATOMS: atom_id res chain seq x y z
N MET A 1 14.77 -65.39 -13.73
CA MET A 1 13.59 -64.75 -14.29
C MET A 1 12.95 -63.94 -13.22
N ILE A 2 13.37 -62.75 -13.10
CA ILE A 2 13.14 -61.94 -11.92
C ILE A 2 12.49 -60.65 -12.40
N ARG A 3 11.26 -60.43 -11.94
CA ARG A 3 10.52 -59.17 -12.13
C ARG A 3 10.49 -58.44 -10.80
N PHE A 4 11.43 -57.57 -10.59
CA PHE A 4 11.29 -56.54 -9.56
C PHE A 4 11.81 -55.23 -10.14
N ALA A 5 10.93 -54.38 -10.54
CA ALA A 5 11.15 -52.94 -10.63
C ALA A 5 9.82 -52.28 -10.90
N ARG A 6 9.37 -51.46 -9.99
CA ARG A 6 8.49 -50.30 -10.21
C ARG A 6 7.58 -50.07 -9.00
N VAL A 7 8.13 -49.58 -7.93
CA VAL A 7 7.40 -48.80 -6.95
C VAL A 7 8.41 -47.84 -6.30
N ALA A 8 8.55 -46.65 -6.84
CA ALA A 8 9.14 -45.49 -6.14
C ALA A 8 9.09 -44.24 -7.05
N ALA A 9 7.92 -43.73 -7.32
CA ALA A 9 7.81 -42.40 -7.91
C ALA A 9 6.39 -41.84 -7.72
N ALA A 10 6.02 -41.58 -6.49
CA ALA A 10 4.79 -40.83 -6.23
C ALA A 10 4.76 -40.30 -4.78
N LEU A 11 5.67 -39.40 -4.45
CA LEU A 11 5.57 -38.63 -3.19
C LEU A 11 6.53 -37.42 -3.25
N PHE A 12 6.23 -36.47 -4.14
CA PHE A 12 6.85 -35.13 -4.04
C PHE A 12 6.07 -34.08 -4.86
N VAL A 13 4.77 -33.97 -4.60
CA VAL A 13 4.00 -32.80 -5.05
C VAL A 13 3.05 -32.45 -3.92
N GLY A 14 3.49 -31.64 -2.99
CA GLY A 14 2.64 -31.24 -1.90
C GLY A 14 3.31 -30.36 -0.86
N LEU A 15 4.08 -29.35 -1.28
CA LEU A 15 4.51 -28.31 -0.35
C LEU A 15 5.01 -27.04 -1.07
N VAL A 16 4.20 -26.47 -1.93
CA VAL A 16 4.42 -25.11 -2.43
C VAL A 16 3.08 -24.36 -2.39
N GLY A 17 2.62 -24.11 -1.19
CA GLY A 17 1.38 -23.38 -0.95
C GLY A 17 1.44 -22.63 0.37
N VAL A 18 2.60 -22.05 0.72
CA VAL A 18 2.69 -21.29 1.97
C VAL A 18 3.37 -19.96 1.74
N SER A 19 2.56 -18.91 1.91
CA SER A 19 2.95 -17.62 2.45
C SER A 19 3.54 -16.56 1.53
N THR A 20 2.82 -16.14 0.51
CA THR A 20 3.09 -14.81 -0.07
C THR A 20 2.60 -13.67 0.85
N SER A 21 1.60 -13.91 1.68
CA SER A 21 1.09 -12.91 2.61
C SER A 21 2.05 -12.59 3.76
N ALA A 22 2.75 -13.58 4.29
CA ALA A 22 3.72 -13.37 5.39
C ALA A 22 4.93 -12.54 4.93
N LEU A 23 5.42 -12.76 3.72
CA LEU A 23 6.50 -11.96 3.13
C LEU A 23 6.08 -10.50 2.90
N ALA A 24 4.84 -10.27 2.47
CA ALA A 24 4.32 -8.91 2.25
C ALA A 24 4.17 -8.13 3.58
N HIS A 25 3.74 -8.79 4.66
CA HIS A 25 3.67 -8.17 6.00
C HIS A 25 5.05 -7.86 6.55
N HIS A 26 6.02 -8.77 6.42
CA HIS A 26 7.40 -8.52 6.84
C HIS A 26 8.05 -7.37 6.06
N SER A 27 7.74 -7.23 4.77
CA SER A 27 8.22 -6.11 3.95
C SER A 27 7.65 -4.77 4.42
N PHE A 28 6.35 -4.71 4.74
CA PHE A 28 5.72 -3.49 5.25
C PHE A 28 6.36 -3.05 6.58
N ASP A 29 6.45 -3.97 7.53
CA ASP A 29 7.02 -3.68 8.85
C ASP A 29 8.53 -3.36 8.81
N ALA A 30 9.23 -3.75 7.75
CA ALA A 30 10.62 -3.36 7.55
C ALA A 30 10.75 -1.86 7.18
N GLU A 31 9.80 -1.31 6.44
CA GLU A 31 9.83 0.05 5.92
C GLU A 31 9.06 1.05 6.79
N PHE A 32 7.91 0.62 7.35
CA PHE A 32 6.97 1.49 8.03
C PHE A 32 6.78 1.13 9.51
N ASP A 33 6.50 2.14 10.32
CA ASP A 33 6.19 1.98 11.73
C ASP A 33 4.67 2.11 11.96
N SER A 34 4.01 0.97 12.10
CA SER A 34 2.56 0.91 12.36
C SER A 34 2.13 1.55 13.69
N ASN A 35 3.08 1.76 14.61
CA ASN A 35 2.84 2.43 15.88
C ASN A 35 2.96 3.95 15.80
N LYS A 36 3.35 4.48 14.64
CA LYS A 36 3.43 5.92 14.36
C LYS A 36 2.47 6.32 13.25
N PRO A 37 1.15 6.33 13.51
CA PRO A 37 0.18 6.83 12.53
C PRO A 37 0.36 8.33 12.35
N ILE A 38 0.37 8.75 11.09
CA ILE A 38 0.47 10.16 10.71
C ILE A 38 -0.74 10.58 9.87
N THR A 39 -1.00 11.88 9.89
CA THR A 39 -1.99 12.52 9.03
C THR A 39 -1.28 13.48 8.09
N ILE A 40 -1.56 13.37 6.80
CA ILE A 40 -0.94 14.18 5.74
C ILE A 40 -2.06 14.90 4.99
N THR A 41 -2.06 16.23 5.04
CA THR A 41 -2.91 17.06 4.18
C THR A 41 -2.04 17.70 3.12
N GLY A 42 -2.38 17.50 1.86
CA GLY A 42 -1.59 18.02 0.76
C GLY A 42 -2.32 18.04 -0.56
N VAL A 43 -1.63 18.57 -1.55
CA VAL A 43 -2.09 18.67 -2.93
C VAL A 43 -1.58 17.49 -3.72
N VAL A 44 -2.45 16.81 -4.45
CA VAL A 44 -2.09 15.68 -5.30
C VAL A 44 -1.23 16.18 -6.47
N THR A 45 -0.02 15.65 -6.60
CA THR A 45 0.91 15.97 -7.69
C THR A 45 1.07 14.83 -8.68
N LYS A 46 0.82 13.58 -8.25
CA LYS A 46 0.91 12.39 -9.09
C LYS A 46 0.10 11.24 -8.49
N LEU A 47 -0.42 10.38 -9.35
CA LEU A 47 -1.01 9.10 -8.98
C LEU A 47 -0.44 8.01 -9.89
N ASP A 48 0.26 7.04 -9.30
CA ASP A 48 0.72 5.84 -9.98
C ASP A 48 -0.28 4.71 -9.72
N TRP A 49 -1.11 4.43 -10.71
CA TRP A 49 -2.12 3.37 -10.65
C TRP A 49 -1.55 2.09 -11.23
N VAL A 50 -0.68 1.41 -10.46
CA VAL A 50 0.12 0.27 -10.92
C VAL A 50 0.06 -0.90 -9.92
N ASN A 51 0.38 -2.10 -10.40
CA ASN A 51 0.58 -3.28 -9.57
C ASN A 51 2.07 -3.39 -9.16
N PRO A 52 2.39 -3.96 -8.00
CA PRO A 52 1.50 -4.57 -7.02
C PRO A 52 0.79 -3.57 -6.10
N HIS A 53 1.26 -2.33 -6.01
CA HIS A 53 0.66 -1.28 -5.20
C HIS A 53 0.54 0.01 -5.99
N ALA A 54 -0.56 0.75 -5.77
CA ALA A 54 -0.69 2.12 -6.24
C ALA A 54 0.06 3.08 -5.29
N TYR A 55 0.39 4.26 -5.80
CA TYR A 55 1.05 5.32 -5.01
C TYR A 55 0.40 6.67 -5.32
N VAL A 56 0.20 7.47 -4.28
CA VAL A 56 -0.18 8.87 -4.42
C VAL A 56 0.96 9.75 -3.92
N TYR A 57 1.20 10.85 -4.63
CA TYR A 57 2.22 11.84 -4.29
C TYR A 57 1.55 13.13 -3.90
N LEU A 58 1.91 13.67 -2.74
CA LEU A 58 1.30 14.85 -2.14
C LEU A 58 2.36 15.90 -1.80
N ASP A 59 2.11 17.13 -2.19
CA ASP A 59 2.83 18.28 -1.65
C ASP A 59 2.08 18.81 -0.43
N ALA A 60 2.67 18.66 0.75
CA ALA A 60 2.10 19.09 2.03
C ALA A 60 2.89 20.26 2.61
N LYS A 61 2.20 21.31 3.03
CA LYS A 61 2.84 22.42 3.73
C LYS A 61 2.94 22.13 5.23
N THR A 62 4.15 22.30 5.77
CA THR A 62 4.35 22.30 7.22
C THR A 62 3.89 23.60 7.85
N ALA A 63 3.84 23.64 9.20
CA ALA A 63 3.49 24.84 9.94
C ALA A 63 4.46 26.03 9.67
N SER A 64 5.72 25.73 9.31
CA SER A 64 6.72 26.73 8.92
C SER A 64 6.61 27.23 7.48
N GLY A 65 5.69 26.66 6.68
CA GLY A 65 5.50 26.96 5.26
C GLY A 65 6.43 26.15 4.32
N GLU A 66 7.28 25.27 4.85
CA GLU A 66 8.08 24.35 4.06
C GLU A 66 7.17 23.34 3.36
N VAL A 67 7.49 22.98 2.14
CA VAL A 67 6.77 21.95 1.37
C VAL A 67 7.48 20.61 1.53
N LYS A 68 6.77 19.63 2.08
CA LYS A 68 7.18 18.23 2.11
C LYS A 68 6.50 17.46 0.98
N ARG A 69 7.26 16.65 0.27
CA ARG A 69 6.77 15.84 -0.84
C ARG A 69 6.62 14.41 -0.39
N TYR A 70 5.42 14.05 0.00
CA TYR A 70 5.11 12.70 0.45
C TYR A 70 4.85 11.77 -0.74
N LYS A 71 5.40 10.56 -0.65
CA LYS A 71 4.97 9.39 -1.39
C LYS A 71 4.17 8.49 -0.44
N VAL A 72 2.93 8.16 -0.78
CA VAL A 72 2.08 7.30 0.06
C VAL A 72 1.76 6.02 -0.69
N GLU A 73 2.20 4.89 -0.15
CA GLU A 73 1.85 3.57 -0.68
C GLU A 73 0.40 3.24 -0.35
N MET A 74 -0.32 2.83 -1.37
CA MET A 74 -1.72 2.38 -1.29
C MET A 74 -1.79 0.87 -1.50
N GLY A 75 -2.97 0.30 -1.38
CA GLY A 75 -3.22 -1.07 -1.76
C GLY A 75 -3.12 -1.32 -3.27
N PRO A 76 -3.25 -2.56 -3.70
CA PRO A 76 -3.27 -2.89 -5.11
C PRO A 76 -4.53 -2.33 -5.78
N PRO A 77 -4.45 -1.93 -7.06
CA PRO A 77 -5.57 -1.33 -7.78
C PRO A 77 -6.89 -2.11 -7.68
N TYR A 78 -6.86 -3.44 -7.75
CA TYR A 78 -8.07 -4.25 -7.65
C TYR A 78 -8.80 -4.11 -6.29
N ALA A 79 -8.03 -3.97 -5.21
CA ALA A 79 -8.60 -3.79 -3.87
C ALA A 79 -9.16 -2.37 -3.70
N LEU A 80 -8.47 -1.37 -4.24
CA LEU A 80 -8.93 0.01 -4.24
C LEU A 80 -10.26 0.14 -5.01
N VAL A 81 -10.38 -0.49 -6.17
CA VAL A 81 -11.62 -0.50 -6.96
C VAL A 81 -12.78 -1.12 -6.16
N ARG A 82 -12.55 -2.22 -5.44
CA ARG A 82 -13.54 -2.79 -4.53
C ARG A 82 -13.96 -1.85 -3.42
N GLY A 83 -13.03 -1.00 -2.96
CA GLY A 83 -13.27 0.02 -1.95
C GLY A 83 -13.93 1.30 -2.48
N GLY A 84 -14.27 1.36 -3.75
CA GLY A 84 -14.95 2.50 -4.38
C GLY A 84 -14.05 3.44 -5.17
N TRP A 85 -12.75 3.15 -5.26
CA TRP A 85 -11.83 3.93 -6.08
C TRP A 85 -12.03 3.71 -7.56
N LYS A 86 -11.78 4.77 -8.35
CA LYS A 86 -11.63 4.74 -9.80
C LYS A 86 -10.31 5.41 -10.17
N ARG A 87 -9.80 5.17 -11.37
CA ARG A 87 -8.58 5.82 -11.86
C ARG A 87 -8.65 7.35 -11.83
N ASP A 88 -9.85 7.91 -11.98
CA ASP A 88 -10.13 9.34 -12.00
C ASP A 88 -10.70 9.87 -10.68
N THR A 89 -10.70 9.09 -9.61
CA THR A 89 -11.13 9.54 -8.28
C THR A 89 -10.32 10.73 -7.79
N LEU A 90 -9.00 10.72 -8.05
CA LEU A 90 -8.11 11.85 -7.79
C LEU A 90 -7.71 12.53 -9.09
N LYS A 91 -7.61 13.85 -9.02
CA LYS A 91 -7.03 14.69 -10.07
C LYS A 91 -5.83 15.43 -9.50
N ILE A 92 -4.82 15.64 -10.34
CA ILE A 92 -3.69 16.51 -9.98
C ILE A 92 -4.23 17.89 -9.59
N GLY A 93 -3.80 18.39 -8.45
CA GLY A 93 -4.29 19.66 -7.89
C GLY A 93 -5.37 19.51 -6.82
N ASP A 94 -5.94 18.31 -6.65
CA ASP A 94 -6.90 18.06 -5.56
C ASP A 94 -6.21 18.18 -4.20
N THR A 95 -6.86 18.82 -3.25
CA THR A 95 -6.45 18.81 -1.84
C THR A 95 -7.10 17.65 -1.13
N VAL A 96 -6.31 16.79 -0.52
CA VAL A 96 -6.76 15.60 0.18
C VAL A 96 -6.10 15.47 1.55
N THR A 97 -6.70 14.68 2.42
CA THR A 97 -6.11 14.33 3.71
C THR A 97 -6.01 12.81 3.83
N VAL A 98 -4.79 12.30 4.00
CA VAL A 98 -4.52 10.90 4.34
C VAL A 98 -4.52 10.79 5.85
N GLU A 99 -5.39 9.97 6.41
CA GLU A 99 -5.57 9.79 7.85
C GLU A 99 -5.07 8.40 8.27
N GLY A 100 -4.12 8.35 9.21
CA GLY A 100 -3.66 7.10 9.81
C GLY A 100 -2.73 6.27 8.95
N ALA A 101 -1.91 6.88 8.11
CA ALA A 101 -0.83 6.17 7.43
C ALA A 101 0.35 5.91 8.38
N ALA A 102 1.07 4.82 8.17
CA ALA A 102 2.27 4.52 8.93
C ALA A 102 3.46 5.33 8.41
N ALA A 103 4.19 5.98 9.31
CA ALA A 103 5.40 6.74 8.97
C ALA A 103 6.53 5.81 8.53
N ALA A 104 7.40 6.28 7.64
CA ALA A 104 8.63 5.57 7.30
C ALA A 104 9.59 5.51 8.51
N LYS A 105 10.18 4.33 8.72
CA LYS A 105 11.15 4.12 9.82
C LYS A 105 12.45 4.88 9.62
N ASP A 106 12.82 5.16 8.40
CA ASP A 106 14.03 5.93 8.05
C ASP A 106 13.84 7.45 8.19
N GLY A 107 12.64 7.92 8.55
CA GLY A 107 12.33 9.34 8.71
C GLY A 107 12.12 10.09 7.40
N SER A 108 12.08 9.40 6.26
CA SER A 108 11.77 10.00 4.97
C SER A 108 10.30 10.40 4.85
N ASP A 109 9.98 11.19 3.81
CA ASP A 109 8.61 11.59 3.46
C ASP A 109 7.89 10.47 2.67
N TYR A 110 8.07 9.23 3.11
CA TYR A 110 7.39 8.05 2.62
C TYR A 110 6.44 7.53 3.70
N ALA A 111 5.23 7.14 3.30
CA ALA A 111 4.24 6.60 4.22
C ALA A 111 3.55 5.39 3.59
N GLY A 112 3.13 4.46 4.43
CA GLY A 112 2.42 3.26 4.00
C GLY A 112 0.99 3.24 4.51
N SER A 113 0.03 2.88 3.66
CA SER A 113 -1.35 2.70 4.10
C SER A 113 -1.50 1.40 4.89
N MET A 114 -2.16 1.50 6.03
CA MET A 114 -2.63 0.38 6.85
C MET A 114 -4.08 0.03 6.47
N PRO A 115 -4.62 -1.11 6.91
CA PRO A 115 -6.03 -1.46 6.67
C PRO A 115 -7.03 -0.39 7.14
N THR A 116 -6.65 0.40 8.13
CA THR A 116 -7.46 1.49 8.71
C THR A 116 -7.20 2.85 8.08
N THR A 117 -6.19 2.97 7.21
CA THR A 117 -5.86 4.25 6.58
C THR A 117 -6.95 4.66 5.61
N GLN A 118 -7.38 5.89 5.73
CA GLN A 118 -8.41 6.49 4.86
C GLN A 118 -7.88 7.76 4.19
N MET A 119 -8.35 8.00 2.98
CA MET A 119 -8.20 9.30 2.33
C MET A 119 -9.53 10.03 2.37
N ARG A 120 -9.51 11.25 2.90
CA ARG A 120 -10.63 12.19 2.81
C ARG A 120 -10.41 13.07 1.60
N LEU A 121 -11.34 12.98 0.65
CA LEU A 121 -11.35 13.79 -0.57
C LEU A 121 -11.81 15.21 -0.28
N ALA A 122 -11.60 16.11 -1.24
CA ALA A 122 -12.09 17.50 -1.16
C ALA A 122 -13.61 17.60 -0.96
N SER A 123 -14.38 16.62 -1.46
CA SER A 123 -15.82 16.49 -1.25
C SER A 123 -16.22 16.12 0.18
N GLY A 124 -15.29 15.70 1.01
CA GLY A 124 -15.53 15.11 2.33
C GLY A 124 -15.74 13.60 2.33
N GLN A 125 -15.88 12.96 1.16
CA GLN A 125 -15.95 11.51 1.05
C GLN A 125 -14.65 10.87 1.57
N LYS A 126 -14.79 9.79 2.33
CA LYS A 126 -13.65 8.99 2.79
C LYS A 126 -13.61 7.64 2.06
N LEU A 127 -12.42 7.28 1.60
CA LEU A 127 -12.14 6.00 0.96
C LEU A 127 -10.98 5.31 1.67
N THR A 128 -11.11 4.00 1.86
CA THR A 128 -9.99 3.19 2.37
C THR A 128 -8.87 3.14 1.35
N MET A 129 -7.63 3.15 1.81
CA MET A 129 -6.45 3.19 0.95
C MET A 129 -5.79 1.82 0.78
N ARG A 130 -6.45 0.75 1.29
CA ARG A 130 -5.91 -0.61 1.17
C ARG A 130 -7.00 -1.67 1.02
#